data_25ca257914f66970494f211cb0696225
#
_entry.id   25ca257914f66970494f211cb0696225
#
_cell.length_a   1.000
_cell.length_b   1.000
_cell.length_c   1.000
_cell.angle_alpha   90.00
_cell.angle_beta   90.00
_cell.angle_gamma   90.00
#
_symmetry.space_group_name_H-M   'P 1'
#
loop_
_entity.id
_entity.type
_entity.pdbx_description
1 polymer ?
#
loop_
_entity_poly.entity_id
_entity_poly.type
_entity_poly.pdbx_seq_one_letter_code
_entity_poly.pdbx_strand_id
1 'polypeptide(L)'
;MHTFFSNEFPFVFPSEIPRCGLLILLLITQTIYVYCGNSFFVCKKEHEKAGVFLETSTKESIIFVMNKNRRGESVGEQQSRNIMDYDTVRLDDENNAVVIIDQTKLPGKIEIISLHTAQEIWNAIYLLQVRGAPAIGVAAAYGIYVLAKRMDTEDYDTFYREFVRQKEYLDSSRPTAVNLSWALNRMQRVVEAHSGETVAQIKEALHRESVAIQEEDIWVCRMIGEHGLTLVKPGDGILTHCNAGQLATSKYGTAPAPIYLGEERGYHFHVFADETRPLLQGARLTAFELQSSGVDVTLICDNMSATVMKNGWFNAVFVGCDRVAANGDAANKIGTSVVAAVAKYYGVPVYICAPTSTIDLNTPTGAEIKIEQRPAEEVTEMWYKERMAPEGIKVFNPAFDVTDHELIAGIVTEYGVARAPYTESLAAIFAEKEKRAREKKEA
;
A
#
# COMPACT_ATOMS: atom_id res chain seq x y z
N MET A 1 40.47 -0.73 19.44
CA MET A 1 39.70 -0.09 18.37
C MET A 1 39.66 -1.01 17.15
N HIS A 2 39.10 -2.21 17.29
CA HIS A 2 39.17 -3.25 16.26
C HIS A 2 37.79 -3.98 16.18
N THR A 3 36.71 -3.28 15.95
CA THR A 3 35.40 -3.99 15.75
C THR A 3 34.27 -3.05 15.33
N PHE A 4 34.41 -2.32 14.23
CA PHE A 4 33.27 -1.67 13.56
C PHE A 4 33.50 -1.50 12.06
N PHE A 5 33.79 -2.60 11.36
CA PHE A 5 33.61 -2.64 9.91
C PHE A 5 32.97 -3.96 9.57
N SER A 6 31.72 -3.90 9.12
CA SER A 6 31.03 -5.04 8.54
C SER A 6 31.74 -5.47 7.24
N ASN A 7 31.58 -6.74 6.88
CA ASN A 7 32.25 -7.42 5.75
C ASN A 7 31.99 -6.82 4.35
N GLU A 8 31.40 -5.65 4.21
CA GLU A 8 31.03 -5.07 2.91
C GLU A 8 32.07 -4.11 2.31
N PHE A 9 33.03 -3.64 3.10
CA PHE A 9 34.10 -2.76 2.59
C PHE A 9 35.46 -3.07 3.25
N PRO A 10 36.26 -3.97 2.67
CA PRO A 10 37.60 -4.19 3.17
C PRO A 10 38.51 -3.02 2.74
N PHE A 11 38.67 -2.03 3.61
CA PHE A 11 39.70 -1.02 3.45
C PHE A 11 41.03 -1.55 3.99
N VAL A 12 42.02 -1.74 3.12
CA VAL A 12 43.40 -1.97 3.53
C VAL A 12 44.09 -0.59 3.56
N PHE A 13 44.39 -0.12 4.77
CA PHE A 13 45.16 1.11 4.93
C PHE A 13 46.67 0.83 4.68
N PRO A 14 47.38 1.69 3.93
CA PRO A 14 48.81 1.59 3.83
C PRO A 14 49.47 1.79 5.19
N SER A 15 50.61 1.12 5.41
CA SER A 15 51.38 1.18 6.65
C SER A 15 52.00 2.55 6.97
N GLU A 16 51.86 3.51 6.07
CA GLU A 16 52.50 4.85 6.14
C GLU A 16 51.53 5.96 6.60
N ILE A 17 50.28 5.68 7.00
CA ILE A 17 49.44 6.72 7.57
C ILE A 17 49.89 7.03 9.00
N PRO A 18 50.24 8.31 9.33
CA PRO A 18 50.61 8.69 10.67
C PRO A 18 49.51 8.31 11.66
N ARG A 19 49.89 7.84 12.85
CA ARG A 19 48.91 7.54 13.93
C ARG A 19 48.26 8.85 14.37
N CYS A 20 47.11 9.17 13.73
CA CYS A 20 46.28 10.32 14.08
C CYS A 20 45.37 9.99 15.24
N GLY A 21 45.23 10.91 16.18
CA GLY A 21 44.45 10.73 17.41
C GLY A 21 42.93 10.69 17.22
N LEU A 22 42.41 11.08 16.04
CA LEU A 22 40.97 11.05 15.73
C LEU A 22 40.76 10.89 14.21
N LEU A 23 40.04 9.84 13.83
CA LEU A 23 39.59 9.61 12.45
C LEU A 23 38.06 9.76 12.40
N ILE A 24 37.54 10.73 11.65
CA ILE A 24 36.10 10.91 11.40
C ILE A 24 35.84 10.55 9.93
N LEU A 25 34.95 9.56 9.72
CA LEU A 25 34.45 9.17 8.41
C LEU A 25 33.02 9.69 8.25
N LEU A 26 32.78 10.52 7.24
CA LEU A 26 31.46 10.99 6.87
C LEU A 26 31.17 10.53 5.44
N LEU A 27 30.09 9.79 5.26
CA LEU A 27 29.58 9.37 3.95
C LEU A 27 28.39 10.27 3.59
N ILE A 28 28.57 11.14 2.61
CA ILE A 28 27.49 11.99 2.09
C ILE A 28 27.48 11.83 0.56
N THR A 29 26.37 11.42 -0.01
CA THR A 29 26.14 11.32 -1.47
C THR A 29 27.28 10.64 -2.26
N GLN A 30 27.55 9.37 -1.99
CA GLN A 30 28.62 8.57 -2.65
C GLN A 30 30.04 9.12 -2.52
N THR A 31 30.26 10.07 -1.65
CA THR A 31 31.56 10.69 -1.37
C THR A 31 31.96 10.38 0.07
N ILE A 32 33.14 9.82 0.27
CA ILE A 32 33.71 9.55 1.59
C ILE A 32 34.60 10.70 1.96
N TYR A 33 34.33 11.32 3.10
CA TYR A 33 35.17 12.37 3.68
C TYR A 33 35.97 11.76 4.84
N VAL A 34 37.29 11.86 4.76
CA VAL A 34 38.20 11.36 5.80
C VAL A 34 38.91 12.55 6.44
N TYR A 35 38.75 12.72 7.74
CA TYR A 35 39.40 13.76 8.52
C TYR A 35 40.47 13.11 9.42
N CYS A 36 41.71 13.49 9.27
CA CYS A 36 42.83 12.96 10.06
C CYS A 36 43.76 14.10 10.45
N GLY A 37 43.78 14.44 11.73
CA GLY A 37 44.56 15.59 12.24
C GLY A 37 44.10 16.91 11.64
N ASN A 38 45.00 17.66 11.01
CA ASN A 38 44.70 18.94 10.32
C ASN A 38 44.49 18.79 8.81
N SER A 39 44.34 17.57 8.30
CA SER A 39 44.23 17.30 6.87
C SER A 39 42.83 16.74 6.54
N PHE A 40 42.28 17.27 5.45
CA PHE A 40 40.96 16.87 4.94
C PHE A 40 41.13 16.13 3.61
N PHE A 41 40.55 14.93 3.52
CA PHE A 41 40.66 14.09 2.32
C PHE A 41 39.23 13.85 1.78
N VAL A 42 39.07 14.03 0.46
CA VAL A 42 37.80 13.77 -0.24
C VAL A 42 38.00 12.60 -1.19
N CYS A 43 37.18 11.56 -1.04
CA CYS A 43 37.19 10.40 -1.90
C CYS A 43 35.91 10.40 -2.74
N LYS A 44 36.02 10.67 -4.05
CA LYS A 44 34.91 10.64 -5.02
C LYS A 44 34.97 9.38 -5.86
N LYS A 45 33.81 8.81 -6.15
CA LYS A 45 33.67 7.71 -7.10
C LYS A 45 33.38 8.31 -8.48
N GLU A 46 34.27 8.22 -9.42
CA GLU A 46 34.01 8.56 -10.82
C GLU A 46 33.43 7.34 -11.57
N HIS A 47 32.47 7.62 -12.45
CA HIS A 47 31.88 6.64 -13.34
C HIS A 47 32.93 6.07 -14.30
N GLU A 48 33.01 4.73 -14.34
CA GLU A 48 33.71 3.86 -15.32
C GLU A 48 35.11 3.37 -15.03
N LYS A 49 35.86 3.86 -14.04
CA LYS A 49 37.09 3.18 -13.62
C LYS A 49 37.14 3.09 -12.10
N ALA A 50 37.35 1.86 -11.61
CA ALA A 50 37.43 1.60 -10.17
C ALA A 50 38.78 2.18 -9.63
N GLY A 51 38.82 3.48 -9.38
CA GLY A 51 39.88 4.19 -8.75
C GLY A 51 39.35 5.15 -7.69
N VAL A 52 40.04 5.22 -6.56
CA VAL A 52 39.74 6.17 -5.49
C VAL A 52 40.78 7.29 -5.60
N PHE A 53 40.33 8.51 -5.83
CA PHE A 53 41.20 9.69 -5.83
C PHE A 53 41.15 10.33 -4.45
N LEU A 54 42.30 10.52 -3.85
CA LEU A 54 42.51 11.30 -2.64
C LEU A 54 43.16 12.62 -3.01
N GLU A 55 42.43 13.71 -2.90
CA GLU A 55 42.99 15.06 -3.01
C GLU A 55 43.47 15.54 -1.65
N THR A 56 44.70 15.91 -1.54
CA THR A 56 45.26 16.59 -0.37
C THR A 56 45.32 18.10 -0.60
N SER A 57 45.25 18.88 0.45
CA SER A 57 45.36 20.34 0.37
C SER A 57 46.72 20.85 -0.16
N THR A 58 47.68 19.94 -0.46
CA THR A 58 49.06 20.21 -0.92
C THR A 58 49.34 19.75 -2.34
N LYS A 59 48.37 19.70 -3.24
CA LYS A 59 48.54 19.43 -4.69
C LYS A 59 49.18 18.07 -5.09
N GLU A 60 49.31 17.11 -4.21
CA GLU A 60 49.75 15.76 -4.58
C GLU A 60 48.57 14.82 -4.63
N SER A 61 48.32 14.24 -5.81
CA SER A 61 47.23 13.25 -6.02
C SER A 61 47.78 11.84 -5.88
N ILE A 62 47.26 11.06 -4.95
CA ILE A 62 47.62 9.65 -4.78
C ILE A 62 46.54 8.82 -5.44
N ILE A 63 46.90 8.01 -6.45
CA ILE A 63 45.98 7.13 -7.17
C ILE A 63 46.02 5.73 -6.54
N PHE A 64 44.91 5.27 -6.00
CA PHE A 64 44.73 3.88 -5.58
C PHE A 64 43.99 3.09 -6.63
N VAL A 65 44.61 2.04 -7.17
CA VAL A 65 43.96 1.09 -8.09
C VAL A 65 43.38 -0.04 -7.27
N MET A 66 42.06 -0.15 -7.25
CA MET A 66 41.39 -1.33 -6.66
C MET A 66 41.47 -2.54 -7.60
N ASN A 67 42.17 -3.56 -7.19
CA ASN A 67 42.24 -4.81 -7.92
C ASN A 67 40.99 -5.65 -7.61
N LYS A 68 40.10 -5.81 -8.58
CA LYS A 68 38.90 -6.65 -8.50
C LYS A 68 39.35 -8.11 -8.58
N ASN A 69 39.59 -8.77 -7.45
CA ASN A 69 39.69 -10.23 -7.45
C ASN A 69 38.30 -10.83 -7.77
N ARG A 70 38.20 -11.37 -8.98
CA ARG A 70 37.06 -12.18 -9.42
C ARG A 70 36.99 -13.45 -8.58
N ARG A 71 35.93 -13.60 -7.77
CA ARG A 71 35.25 -14.89 -7.62
C ARG A 71 33.81 -14.63 -8.00
N GLY A 72 33.42 -15.29 -9.09
CA GLY A 72 32.10 -15.15 -9.66
C GLY A 72 31.05 -15.79 -8.76
N GLU A 73 30.13 -14.99 -8.32
CA GLU A 73 28.73 -15.33 -8.20
C GLU A 73 27.99 -14.14 -8.81
N SER A 74 27.30 -14.42 -9.92
CA SER A 74 26.39 -13.46 -10.54
C SER A 74 25.25 -13.20 -9.57
N VAL A 75 25.38 -12.15 -8.78
CA VAL A 75 24.18 -11.46 -8.25
C VAL A 75 23.55 -10.84 -9.49
N GLY A 76 22.51 -11.50 -9.99
CA GLY A 76 21.71 -10.94 -11.07
C GLY A 76 21.34 -9.53 -10.69
N GLU A 77 21.57 -8.60 -11.59
CA GLU A 77 21.00 -7.26 -11.54
C GLU A 77 19.48 -7.43 -11.39
N GLN A 78 19.02 -7.38 -10.17
CA GLN A 78 17.61 -7.15 -9.91
C GLN A 78 17.41 -5.68 -10.32
N GLN A 79 17.05 -5.46 -11.58
CA GLN A 79 16.39 -4.22 -11.97
C GLN A 79 15.32 -3.97 -10.92
N SER A 80 15.40 -2.84 -10.22
CA SER A 80 14.34 -2.39 -9.33
C SER A 80 13.12 -2.12 -10.21
N ARG A 81 12.31 -3.15 -10.41
CA ARG A 81 11.07 -3.01 -11.17
C ARG A 81 10.13 -2.18 -10.31
N ASN A 82 9.56 -1.14 -10.93
CA ASN A 82 8.53 -0.34 -10.31
C ASN A 82 7.35 -1.27 -9.97
N ILE A 83 6.83 -1.20 -8.75
CA ILE A 83 5.66 -2.00 -8.36
C ILE A 83 4.44 -1.70 -9.25
N MET A 84 4.37 -0.49 -9.82
CA MET A 84 3.33 -0.08 -10.75
C MET A 84 3.35 -0.86 -12.08
N ASP A 85 4.45 -1.59 -12.37
CA ASP A 85 4.55 -2.47 -13.55
C ASP A 85 3.85 -3.83 -13.33
N TYR A 86 3.39 -4.10 -12.11
CA TYR A 86 2.70 -5.33 -11.74
C TYR A 86 1.23 -5.08 -11.44
N ASP A 87 0.39 -6.02 -11.82
CA ASP A 87 -0.98 -6.07 -11.34
C ASP A 87 -1.00 -6.73 -9.96
N THR A 88 -1.64 -6.08 -8.99
CA THR A 88 -1.87 -6.67 -7.66
C THR A 88 -2.68 -7.96 -7.74
N VAL A 89 -3.71 -7.92 -8.59
CA VAL A 89 -4.57 -9.06 -8.93
C VAL A 89 -4.87 -8.99 -10.42
N ARG A 90 -4.73 -10.09 -11.15
CA ARG A 90 -5.15 -10.19 -12.56
C ARG A 90 -5.79 -11.54 -12.86
N LEU A 91 -6.62 -11.56 -13.87
CA LEU A 91 -7.13 -12.78 -14.43
C LEU A 91 -6.15 -13.33 -15.47
N ASP A 92 -5.81 -14.61 -15.36
CA ASP A 92 -5.18 -15.40 -16.41
C ASP A 92 -6.25 -16.35 -16.97
N ASP A 93 -7.01 -15.83 -17.94
CA ASP A 93 -8.17 -16.56 -18.47
C ASP A 93 -7.75 -17.78 -19.28
N GLU A 94 -6.60 -17.75 -19.95
CA GLU A 94 -6.06 -18.88 -20.73
C GLU A 94 -5.74 -20.08 -19.84
N ASN A 95 -5.08 -19.82 -18.71
CA ASN A 95 -4.71 -20.84 -17.73
C ASN A 95 -5.78 -21.06 -16.65
N ASN A 96 -6.90 -20.34 -16.73
CA ASN A 96 -7.99 -20.38 -15.77
C ASN A 96 -7.50 -20.19 -14.31
N ALA A 97 -6.86 -19.06 -14.06
CA ALA A 97 -6.24 -18.74 -12.78
C ALA A 97 -6.48 -17.29 -12.36
N VAL A 98 -6.56 -17.07 -11.06
CA VAL A 98 -6.35 -15.76 -10.46
C VAL A 98 -4.87 -15.61 -10.13
N VAL A 99 -4.23 -14.59 -10.65
CA VAL A 99 -2.80 -14.33 -10.42
C VAL A 99 -2.67 -13.16 -9.46
N ILE A 100 -1.90 -13.34 -8.39
CA ILE A 100 -1.69 -12.32 -7.35
C ILE A 100 -0.22 -12.16 -7.01
N ILE A 101 0.13 -11.00 -6.43
CA ILE A 101 1.38 -10.83 -5.69
C ILE A 101 1.17 -11.38 -4.27
N ASP A 102 2.00 -12.33 -3.84
CA ASP A 102 1.99 -12.78 -2.43
C ASP A 102 2.56 -11.71 -1.52
N GLN A 103 1.67 -10.91 -0.92
CA GLN A 103 2.05 -9.77 -0.07
C GLN A 103 2.65 -10.19 1.28
N THR A 104 2.56 -11.47 1.65
CA THR A 104 3.20 -11.98 2.87
C THR A 104 4.73 -12.05 2.72
N LYS A 105 5.24 -12.07 1.50
CA LYS A 105 6.68 -12.12 1.17
C LYS A 105 7.32 -10.74 1.06
N LEU A 106 6.50 -9.68 0.94
CA LEU A 106 6.98 -8.32 0.82
C LEU A 106 7.49 -7.79 2.17
N PRO A 107 8.51 -6.90 2.19
CA PRO A 107 9.25 -6.37 1.04
C PRO A 107 10.39 -7.28 0.54
N GLY A 108 10.66 -8.42 1.20
CA GLY A 108 11.84 -9.25 0.95
C GLY A 108 11.87 -9.87 -0.45
N LYS A 109 10.70 -10.20 -1.02
CA LYS A 109 10.58 -10.84 -2.34
C LYS A 109 9.26 -10.50 -3.00
N ILE A 110 9.28 -10.12 -4.27
CA ILE A 110 8.08 -10.09 -5.11
C ILE A 110 7.86 -11.51 -5.63
N GLU A 111 6.84 -12.18 -5.12
CA GLU A 111 6.44 -13.51 -5.54
C GLU A 111 5.04 -13.46 -6.16
N ILE A 112 4.94 -13.93 -7.40
CA ILE A 112 3.67 -13.99 -8.13
C ILE A 112 3.20 -15.43 -8.09
N ILE A 113 1.96 -15.65 -7.65
CA ILE A 113 1.35 -16.96 -7.55
C ILE A 113 0.05 -17.04 -8.34
N SER A 114 -0.24 -18.21 -8.91
CA SER A 114 -1.48 -18.49 -9.63
C SER A 114 -2.38 -19.39 -8.80
N LEU A 115 -3.63 -19.00 -8.64
CA LEU A 115 -4.65 -19.66 -7.82
C LEU A 115 -5.70 -20.27 -8.74
N HIS A 116 -5.91 -21.57 -8.61
CA HIS A 116 -6.77 -22.33 -9.51
C HIS A 116 -7.98 -22.96 -8.83
N THR A 117 -7.95 -23.13 -7.53
CA THR A 117 -8.96 -23.85 -6.77
C THR A 117 -9.63 -22.95 -5.71
N ALA A 118 -10.82 -23.33 -5.29
CA ALA A 118 -11.51 -22.62 -4.23
C ALA A 118 -10.70 -22.53 -2.95
N GLN A 119 -9.98 -23.60 -2.60
CA GLN A 119 -9.13 -23.63 -1.41
C GLN A 119 -7.93 -22.67 -1.52
N GLU A 120 -7.28 -22.61 -2.69
CA GLU A 120 -6.15 -21.69 -2.91
C GLU A 120 -6.61 -20.23 -2.81
N ILE A 121 -7.75 -19.89 -3.44
CA ILE A 121 -8.34 -18.55 -3.41
C ILE A 121 -8.76 -18.18 -1.98
N TRP A 122 -9.42 -19.11 -1.28
CA TRP A 122 -9.82 -18.93 0.11
C TRP A 122 -8.59 -18.68 1.01
N ASN A 123 -7.55 -19.51 0.87
CA ASN A 123 -6.31 -19.37 1.62
C ASN A 123 -5.62 -18.04 1.34
N ALA A 124 -5.55 -17.61 0.08
CA ALA A 124 -4.92 -16.36 -0.30
C ALA A 124 -5.57 -15.14 0.37
N ILE A 125 -6.90 -15.15 0.52
CA ILE A 125 -7.65 -14.09 1.21
C ILE A 125 -7.48 -14.21 2.73
N TYR A 126 -7.61 -15.42 3.29
CA TYR A 126 -7.53 -15.68 4.73
C TYR A 126 -6.14 -15.38 5.31
N LEU A 127 -5.09 -15.85 4.62
CA LEU A 127 -3.68 -15.67 5.02
C LEU A 127 -3.10 -14.31 4.63
N LEU A 128 -3.91 -13.41 4.07
CA LEU A 128 -3.49 -12.07 3.64
C LEU A 128 -2.41 -12.07 2.53
N GLN A 129 -2.34 -13.12 1.71
CA GLN A 129 -1.52 -13.12 0.49
C GLN A 129 -2.04 -12.07 -0.50
N VAL A 130 -3.37 -11.89 -0.55
CA VAL A 130 -4.04 -10.72 -1.11
C VAL A 130 -4.81 -10.01 0.00
N ARG A 131 -4.65 -8.69 0.14
CA ARG A 131 -5.27 -7.89 1.20
C ARG A 131 -5.62 -6.48 0.69
N GLY A 132 -6.36 -5.71 1.50
CA GLY A 132 -6.95 -4.44 1.10
C GLY A 132 -8.36 -4.65 0.54
N ALA A 133 -9.29 -3.80 0.96
CA ALA A 133 -10.71 -4.02 0.66
C ALA A 133 -11.00 -4.14 -0.85
N PRO A 134 -10.50 -3.25 -1.74
CA PRO A 134 -10.74 -3.38 -3.18
C PRO A 134 -10.05 -4.61 -3.80
N ALA A 135 -8.77 -4.85 -3.50
CA ALA A 135 -8.04 -5.98 -4.07
C ALA A 135 -8.66 -7.33 -3.71
N ILE A 136 -9.20 -7.48 -2.48
CA ILE A 136 -9.94 -8.69 -2.07
C ILE A 136 -11.22 -8.84 -2.91
N GLY A 137 -11.94 -7.75 -3.17
CA GLY A 137 -13.14 -7.77 -4.02
C GLY A 137 -12.85 -8.22 -5.44
N VAL A 138 -11.79 -7.68 -6.06
CA VAL A 138 -11.35 -8.09 -7.40
C VAL A 138 -10.89 -9.55 -7.42
N ALA A 139 -10.09 -9.97 -6.42
CA ALA A 139 -9.66 -11.36 -6.31
C ALA A 139 -10.84 -12.34 -6.14
N ALA A 140 -11.86 -11.95 -5.41
CA ALA A 140 -13.08 -12.74 -5.23
C ALA A 140 -13.91 -12.82 -6.52
N ALA A 141 -14.05 -11.71 -7.25
CA ALA A 141 -14.76 -11.69 -8.54
C ALA A 141 -14.08 -12.59 -9.58
N TYR A 142 -12.77 -12.46 -9.74
CA TYR A 142 -12.01 -13.36 -10.61
C TYR A 142 -12.04 -14.80 -10.09
N GLY A 143 -11.93 -14.98 -8.77
CA GLY A 143 -11.98 -16.31 -8.15
C GLY A 143 -13.26 -17.06 -8.44
N ILE A 144 -14.42 -16.43 -8.19
CA ILE A 144 -15.70 -17.10 -8.45
C ILE A 144 -15.94 -17.34 -9.95
N TYR A 145 -15.44 -16.44 -10.84
CA TYR A 145 -15.47 -16.67 -12.27
C TYR A 145 -14.62 -17.88 -12.68
N VAL A 146 -13.36 -17.97 -12.21
CA VAL A 146 -12.45 -19.08 -12.47
C VAL A 146 -13.08 -20.42 -12.03
N LEU A 147 -13.76 -20.44 -10.89
CA LEU A 147 -14.46 -21.62 -10.41
C LEU A 147 -15.70 -21.94 -11.28
N ALA A 148 -16.50 -20.94 -11.62
CA ALA A 148 -17.67 -21.10 -12.49
C ALA A 148 -17.29 -21.62 -13.88
N LYS A 149 -16.18 -21.14 -14.45
CA LYS A 149 -15.67 -21.58 -15.76
C LYS A 149 -15.40 -23.09 -15.80
N ARG A 150 -15.00 -23.68 -14.67
CA ARG A 150 -14.70 -25.14 -14.55
C ARG A 150 -15.93 -26.02 -14.33
N MET A 151 -17.10 -25.45 -14.04
CA MET A 151 -18.30 -26.26 -13.83
C MET A 151 -18.73 -26.90 -15.15
N ASP A 152 -18.75 -28.23 -15.18
CA ASP A 152 -19.12 -29.01 -16.35
C ASP A 152 -20.62 -29.38 -16.25
N THR A 153 -21.49 -28.40 -16.58
CA THR A 153 -22.93 -28.60 -16.65
C THR A 153 -23.54 -27.59 -17.60
N GLU A 154 -24.62 -28.02 -18.29
CA GLU A 154 -25.47 -27.17 -19.13
C GLU A 154 -26.79 -26.81 -18.43
N ASP A 155 -27.07 -27.47 -17.28
CA ASP A 155 -28.31 -27.25 -16.50
C ASP A 155 -28.13 -26.05 -15.56
N TYR A 156 -29.00 -25.06 -15.71
CA TYR A 156 -28.97 -23.82 -14.93
C TYR A 156 -29.07 -24.06 -13.41
N ASP A 157 -30.02 -24.94 -12.99
CA ASP A 157 -30.28 -25.15 -11.56
C ASP A 157 -29.07 -25.82 -10.88
N THR A 158 -28.43 -26.72 -11.56
CA THR A 158 -27.17 -27.37 -11.10
C THR A 158 -26.03 -26.37 -11.05
N PHE A 159 -25.86 -25.55 -12.09
CA PHE A 159 -24.87 -24.49 -12.15
C PHE A 159 -25.07 -23.48 -11.02
N TYR A 160 -26.28 -22.97 -10.83
CA TYR A 160 -26.59 -21.97 -9.82
C TYR A 160 -26.34 -22.48 -8.39
N ARG A 161 -26.77 -23.70 -8.07
CA ARG A 161 -26.51 -24.30 -6.76
C ARG A 161 -25.05 -24.42 -6.46
N GLU A 162 -24.25 -24.90 -7.43
CA GLU A 162 -22.82 -25.03 -7.26
C GLU A 162 -22.15 -23.66 -7.16
N PHE A 163 -22.56 -22.67 -7.97
CA PHE A 163 -22.08 -21.30 -7.90
C PHE A 163 -22.32 -20.68 -6.51
N VAL A 164 -23.52 -20.81 -5.97
CA VAL A 164 -23.85 -20.31 -4.62
C VAL A 164 -23.00 -21.00 -3.56
N ARG A 165 -22.80 -22.30 -3.65
CA ARG A 165 -21.93 -23.06 -2.73
C ARG A 165 -20.48 -22.54 -2.75
N GLN A 166 -19.92 -22.31 -3.93
CA GLN A 166 -18.56 -21.78 -4.08
C GLN A 166 -18.47 -20.33 -3.55
N LYS A 167 -19.50 -19.52 -3.84
CA LYS A 167 -19.60 -18.15 -3.33
C LYS A 167 -19.57 -18.12 -1.80
N GLU A 168 -20.43 -18.92 -1.14
CA GLU A 168 -20.50 -19.00 0.32
C GLU A 168 -19.17 -19.46 0.92
N TYR A 169 -18.52 -20.42 0.28
CA TYR A 169 -17.20 -20.88 0.68
C TYR A 169 -16.16 -19.74 0.64
N LEU A 170 -16.08 -19.00 -0.46
CA LEU A 170 -15.14 -17.88 -0.58
C LEU A 170 -15.47 -16.76 0.43
N ASP A 171 -16.75 -16.45 0.62
CA ASP A 171 -17.21 -15.41 1.55
C ASP A 171 -16.83 -15.73 3.01
N SER A 172 -16.78 -17.01 3.37
CA SER A 172 -16.36 -17.45 4.70
C SER A 172 -14.90 -17.16 5.03
N SER A 173 -14.06 -16.84 4.05
CA SER A 173 -12.64 -16.56 4.28
C SER A 173 -12.42 -15.32 5.16
N ARG A 174 -13.24 -14.28 4.99
CA ARG A 174 -13.23 -13.07 5.83
C ARG A 174 -14.63 -12.48 5.97
N PRO A 175 -15.45 -12.96 6.89
CA PRO A 175 -16.87 -12.56 7.01
C PRO A 175 -17.09 -11.07 7.28
N THR A 176 -16.09 -10.35 7.78
CA THR A 176 -16.15 -8.91 8.05
C THR A 176 -15.68 -8.04 6.88
N ALA A 177 -15.16 -8.65 5.81
CA ALA A 177 -14.64 -7.92 4.66
C ALA A 177 -15.78 -7.55 3.70
N VAL A 178 -16.31 -6.33 3.84
CA VAL A 178 -17.48 -5.84 3.07
C VAL A 178 -17.29 -5.99 1.56
N ASN A 179 -16.12 -5.66 1.04
CA ASN A 179 -15.87 -5.73 -0.41
C ASN A 179 -15.79 -7.16 -0.95
N LEU A 180 -15.45 -8.14 -0.12
CA LEU A 180 -15.52 -9.56 -0.48
C LEU A 180 -16.97 -9.95 -0.80
N SER A 181 -17.85 -9.78 0.17
CA SER A 181 -19.29 -10.09 0.02
C SER A 181 -19.95 -9.25 -1.08
N TRP A 182 -19.56 -7.97 -1.19
CA TRP A 182 -20.07 -7.09 -2.24
C TRP A 182 -19.76 -7.62 -3.64
N ALA A 183 -18.50 -7.99 -3.90
CA ALA A 183 -18.08 -8.50 -5.21
C ALA A 183 -18.77 -9.83 -5.52
N LEU A 184 -18.78 -10.76 -4.57
CA LEU A 184 -19.43 -12.06 -4.72
C LEU A 184 -20.95 -11.93 -4.95
N ASN A 185 -21.62 -11.02 -4.24
CA ASN A 185 -23.04 -10.73 -4.46
C ASN A 185 -23.30 -10.05 -5.82
N ARG A 186 -22.37 -9.21 -6.30
CA ARG A 186 -22.46 -8.61 -7.63
C ARG A 186 -22.35 -9.67 -8.71
N MET A 187 -21.43 -10.61 -8.57
CA MET A 187 -21.30 -11.75 -9.49
C MET A 187 -22.52 -12.68 -9.45
N GLN A 188 -23.11 -12.93 -8.28
CA GLN A 188 -24.36 -13.72 -8.16
C GLN A 188 -25.52 -13.06 -8.91
N ARG A 189 -25.68 -11.74 -8.79
CA ARG A 189 -26.71 -11.00 -9.54
C ARG A 189 -26.58 -11.15 -11.05
N VAL A 190 -25.37 -11.31 -11.57
CA VAL A 190 -25.15 -11.60 -13.00
C VAL A 190 -25.74 -12.95 -13.36
N VAL A 191 -25.48 -13.99 -12.58
CA VAL A 191 -26.06 -15.32 -12.81
C VAL A 191 -27.59 -15.28 -12.79
N GLU A 192 -28.17 -14.60 -11.81
CA GLU A 192 -29.59 -14.45 -11.64
C GLU A 192 -30.25 -13.68 -12.80
N ALA A 193 -29.61 -12.60 -13.26
CA ALA A 193 -30.11 -11.79 -14.37
C ALA A 193 -30.11 -12.53 -15.73
N HIS A 194 -29.25 -13.53 -15.88
CA HIS A 194 -29.09 -14.33 -17.10
C HIS A 194 -29.73 -15.74 -16.98
N SER A 195 -30.62 -15.94 -16.01
CA SER A 195 -31.25 -17.26 -15.73
C SER A 195 -31.99 -17.91 -16.90
N GLY A 196 -32.37 -17.14 -17.92
CA GLY A 196 -33.00 -17.64 -19.15
C GLY A 196 -32.02 -17.98 -20.29
N GLU A 197 -30.72 -17.81 -20.06
CA GLU A 197 -29.66 -18.04 -21.05
C GLU A 197 -28.92 -19.38 -20.83
N THR A 198 -28.12 -19.78 -21.79
CA THR A 198 -27.30 -20.99 -21.64
C THR A 198 -26.20 -20.76 -20.60
N VAL A 199 -25.73 -21.82 -19.92
CA VAL A 199 -24.62 -21.75 -18.97
C VAL A 199 -23.35 -21.17 -19.60
N ALA A 200 -23.11 -21.41 -20.87
CA ALA A 200 -22.00 -20.82 -21.61
C ALA A 200 -22.11 -19.29 -21.71
N GLN A 201 -23.31 -18.76 -21.98
CA GLN A 201 -23.56 -17.32 -22.00
C GLN A 201 -23.46 -16.68 -20.62
N ILE A 202 -23.91 -17.38 -19.57
CA ILE A 202 -23.76 -16.95 -18.18
C ILE A 202 -22.26 -16.83 -17.81
N LYS A 203 -21.44 -17.83 -18.17
CA LYS A 203 -19.98 -17.80 -17.94
C LYS A 203 -19.32 -16.61 -18.65
N GLU A 204 -19.75 -16.31 -19.87
CA GLU A 204 -19.24 -15.14 -20.62
C GLU A 204 -19.69 -13.81 -19.94
N ALA A 205 -20.89 -13.73 -19.43
CA ALA A 205 -21.36 -12.58 -18.67
C ALA A 205 -20.57 -12.40 -17.35
N LEU A 206 -20.27 -13.50 -16.66
CA LEU A 206 -19.42 -13.49 -15.46
C LEU A 206 -17.99 -13.04 -15.77
N HIS A 207 -17.42 -13.45 -16.90
CA HIS A 207 -16.13 -12.96 -17.35
C HIS A 207 -16.12 -11.44 -17.50
N ARG A 208 -17.06 -10.92 -18.31
CA ARG A 208 -17.18 -9.46 -18.53
C ARG A 208 -17.34 -8.69 -17.24
N GLU A 209 -18.20 -9.19 -16.33
CA GLU A 209 -18.45 -8.51 -15.05
C GLU A 209 -17.23 -8.52 -14.14
N SER A 210 -16.48 -9.62 -14.09
CA SER A 210 -15.26 -9.72 -13.28
C SER A 210 -14.19 -8.73 -13.75
N VAL A 211 -14.04 -8.56 -15.06
CA VAL A 211 -13.15 -7.55 -15.65
C VAL A 211 -13.66 -6.13 -15.34
N ALA A 212 -14.97 -5.90 -15.48
CA ALA A 212 -15.58 -4.60 -15.19
C ALA A 212 -15.37 -4.17 -13.72
N ILE A 213 -15.37 -5.11 -12.77
CA ILE A 213 -15.06 -4.84 -11.36
C ILE A 213 -13.63 -4.32 -11.19
N GLN A 214 -12.66 -4.91 -11.87
CA GLN A 214 -11.27 -4.43 -11.84
C GLN A 214 -11.11 -3.06 -12.50
N GLU A 215 -11.71 -2.86 -13.68
CA GLU A 215 -11.64 -1.59 -14.39
C GLU A 215 -12.32 -0.45 -13.61
N GLU A 216 -13.42 -0.75 -12.92
CA GLU A 216 -14.08 0.18 -12.03
C GLU A 216 -13.19 0.59 -10.86
N ASP A 217 -12.50 -0.37 -10.23
CA ASP A 217 -11.58 -0.10 -9.14
C ASP A 217 -10.39 0.79 -9.60
N ILE A 218 -9.81 0.51 -10.77
CA ILE A 218 -8.75 1.34 -11.36
C ILE A 218 -9.23 2.77 -11.60
N TRP A 219 -10.43 2.93 -12.17
CA TRP A 219 -11.03 4.23 -12.44
C TRP A 219 -11.30 5.00 -11.14
N VAL A 220 -11.89 4.33 -10.13
CA VAL A 220 -12.17 4.91 -8.81
C VAL A 220 -10.88 5.44 -8.17
N CYS A 221 -9.85 4.61 -8.10
CA CYS A 221 -8.56 4.98 -7.51
C CYS A 221 -7.92 6.16 -8.25
N ARG A 222 -7.94 6.16 -9.58
CA ARG A 222 -7.42 7.26 -10.39
C ARG A 222 -8.17 8.56 -10.11
N MET A 223 -9.51 8.52 -10.05
CA MET A 223 -10.32 9.73 -9.80
C MET A 223 -10.10 10.28 -8.38
N ILE A 224 -9.94 9.42 -7.37
CA ILE A 224 -9.51 9.83 -6.03
C ILE A 224 -8.16 10.56 -6.11
N GLY A 225 -7.22 10.03 -6.89
CA GLY A 225 -5.93 10.68 -7.13
C GLY A 225 -6.06 12.06 -7.77
N GLU A 226 -6.89 12.18 -8.82
CA GLU A 226 -7.14 13.47 -9.49
C GLU A 226 -7.73 14.52 -8.54
N HIS A 227 -8.73 14.12 -7.74
CA HIS A 227 -9.33 15.03 -6.77
C HIS A 227 -8.40 15.33 -5.61
N GLY A 228 -7.61 14.35 -5.15
CA GLY A 228 -6.60 14.52 -4.10
C GLY A 228 -5.50 15.50 -4.50
N LEU A 229 -5.04 15.45 -5.75
CA LEU A 229 -4.03 16.38 -6.28
C LEU A 229 -4.46 17.85 -6.23
N THR A 230 -5.76 18.14 -6.24
CA THR A 230 -6.25 19.52 -6.10
C THR A 230 -6.02 20.12 -4.72
N LEU A 231 -5.62 19.29 -3.75
CA LEU A 231 -5.47 19.67 -2.33
C LEU A 231 -4.03 19.94 -1.93
N VAL A 232 -3.07 19.66 -2.80
CA VAL A 232 -1.63 19.76 -2.58
C VAL A 232 -0.94 20.44 -3.76
N LYS A 233 0.32 20.82 -3.57
CA LYS A 233 1.15 21.52 -4.55
C LYS A 233 2.45 20.75 -4.80
N PRO A 234 3.12 20.98 -5.94
CA PRO A 234 4.46 20.45 -6.18
C PRO A 234 5.42 20.76 -5.02
N GLY A 235 6.17 19.76 -4.58
CA GLY A 235 7.13 19.84 -3.49
C GLY A 235 6.53 19.75 -2.08
N ASP A 236 5.22 19.60 -1.93
CA ASP A 236 4.61 19.42 -0.61
C ASP A 236 5.10 18.14 0.08
N GLY A 237 5.23 18.21 1.40
CA GLY A 237 5.39 17.04 2.25
C GLY A 237 4.02 16.40 2.52
N ILE A 238 3.95 15.07 2.51
CA ILE A 238 2.73 14.31 2.71
C ILE A 238 2.98 13.21 3.75
N LEU A 239 2.12 13.08 4.76
CA LEU A 239 2.12 11.91 5.64
C LEU A 239 1.02 10.93 5.23
N THR A 240 1.34 9.63 5.26
CA THR A 240 0.36 8.56 5.08
C THR A 240 0.50 7.49 6.17
N HIS A 241 -0.60 6.81 6.48
CA HIS A 241 -0.69 5.78 7.51
C HIS A 241 -1.32 4.51 6.96
N CYS A 242 -0.83 3.34 7.37
CA CYS A 242 -1.22 2.03 6.88
C CYS A 242 -0.80 1.80 5.41
N ASN A 243 -1.50 0.91 4.71
CA ASN A 243 -1.34 0.69 3.29
C ASN A 243 -2.68 0.70 2.58
N ALA A 244 -2.95 1.78 1.89
CA ALA A 244 -4.06 1.97 0.98
C ALA A 244 -3.57 2.21 -0.46
N GLY A 245 -2.35 1.76 -0.79
CA GLY A 245 -1.70 1.92 -2.08
C GLY A 245 -2.10 0.87 -3.10
N GLN A 246 -1.28 0.71 -4.14
CA GLN A 246 -1.53 -0.24 -5.23
C GLN A 246 -1.78 -1.66 -4.74
N LEU A 247 -0.99 -2.12 -3.75
CA LEU A 247 -1.13 -3.46 -3.18
C LEU A 247 -2.47 -3.71 -2.46
N ALA A 248 -3.23 -2.65 -2.17
CA ALA A 248 -4.56 -2.75 -1.57
C ALA A 248 -5.71 -2.64 -2.57
N THR A 249 -5.41 -2.37 -3.85
CA THR A 249 -6.35 -2.10 -4.94
C THR A 249 -5.87 -2.79 -6.22
N SER A 250 -6.50 -2.52 -7.36
CA SER A 250 -6.00 -2.98 -8.66
C SER A 250 -4.87 -2.10 -9.19
N LYS A 251 -4.93 -0.77 -8.94
CA LYS A 251 -3.90 0.18 -9.36
C LYS A 251 -4.03 1.51 -8.61
N TYR A 252 -2.92 2.23 -8.41
CA TYR A 252 -2.80 3.53 -7.75
C TYR A 252 -3.05 3.54 -6.23
N GLY A 253 -3.94 2.70 -5.69
CA GLY A 253 -4.43 2.85 -4.33
C GLY A 253 -5.44 3.98 -4.18
N THR A 254 -5.81 4.29 -2.94
CA THR A 254 -6.67 5.44 -2.62
C THR A 254 -5.84 6.61 -2.06
N ALA A 255 -5.31 6.51 -0.86
CA ALA A 255 -4.49 7.56 -0.25
C ALA A 255 -3.17 7.84 -0.99
N PRO A 256 -2.42 6.86 -1.50
CA PRO A 256 -1.25 7.10 -2.34
C PRO A 256 -1.56 7.53 -3.78
N ALA A 257 -2.81 7.41 -4.27
CA ALA A 257 -3.14 7.79 -5.65
C ALA A 257 -2.76 9.25 -6.00
N PRO A 258 -3.01 10.26 -5.15
CA PRO A 258 -2.52 11.61 -5.41
C PRO A 258 -0.99 11.68 -5.50
N ILE A 259 -0.29 10.84 -4.73
CA ILE A 259 1.18 10.78 -4.73
C ILE A 259 1.69 10.24 -6.06
N TYR A 260 1.18 9.09 -6.51
CA TYR A 260 1.58 8.48 -7.78
C TYR A 260 1.27 9.39 -8.98
N LEU A 261 0.05 9.94 -9.04
CA LEU A 261 -0.30 10.86 -10.11
C LEU A 261 0.50 12.18 -10.07
N GLY A 262 0.87 12.62 -8.87
CA GLY A 262 1.75 13.77 -8.70
C GLY A 262 3.16 13.50 -9.23
N GLU A 263 3.74 12.32 -8.94
CA GLU A 263 5.05 11.92 -9.47
C GLU A 263 5.02 11.80 -11.01
N GLU A 264 3.97 11.20 -11.59
CA GLU A 264 3.76 11.16 -13.04
C GLU A 264 3.76 12.58 -13.67
N ARG A 265 3.39 13.61 -12.90
CA ARG A 265 3.31 15.02 -13.32
C ARG A 265 4.48 15.87 -12.86
N GLY A 266 5.49 15.27 -12.25
CA GLY A 266 6.69 15.98 -11.78
C GLY A 266 6.47 16.85 -10.55
N TYR A 267 5.58 16.44 -9.64
CA TYR A 267 5.32 17.19 -8.40
C TYR A 267 6.42 16.99 -7.36
N HIS A 268 7.10 15.83 -7.36
CA HIS A 268 8.22 15.51 -6.47
C HIS A 268 7.87 15.73 -4.99
N PHE A 269 6.91 14.97 -4.51
CA PHE A 269 6.48 14.99 -3.11
C PHE A 269 7.54 14.41 -2.20
N HIS A 270 7.61 14.92 -0.96
CA HIS A 270 8.34 14.28 0.13
C HIS A 270 7.36 13.54 1.04
N VAL A 271 7.38 12.20 1.02
CA VAL A 271 6.38 11.38 1.71
C VAL A 271 6.93 10.82 3.01
N PHE A 272 6.16 10.94 4.10
CA PHE A 272 6.40 10.25 5.35
C PHE A 272 5.40 9.11 5.49
N ALA A 273 5.89 7.90 5.71
CA ALA A 273 5.06 6.72 5.93
C ALA A 273 5.19 6.25 7.38
N ASP A 274 4.09 6.26 8.12
CA ASP A 274 4.04 5.62 9.44
C ASP A 274 4.25 4.11 9.30
N GLU A 275 5.04 3.48 10.18
CA GLU A 275 5.26 2.02 10.16
C GLU A 275 3.98 1.21 10.34
N THR A 276 3.01 1.77 11.06
CA THR A 276 1.67 1.20 11.31
C THR A 276 1.71 -0.08 12.15
N ARG A 277 2.01 0.06 13.44
CA ARG A 277 1.91 -1.06 14.38
C ARG A 277 0.45 -1.53 14.53
N PRO A 278 0.18 -2.82 14.86
CA PRO A 278 1.15 -3.90 15.04
C PRO A 278 1.56 -4.62 13.74
N LEU A 279 0.77 -4.56 12.63
CA LEU A 279 1.00 -5.37 11.42
C LEU A 279 2.02 -4.78 10.43
N LEU A 280 2.54 -3.58 10.70
CA LEU A 280 3.60 -2.93 9.93
C LEU A 280 3.30 -2.74 8.43
N GLN A 281 2.02 -2.50 8.06
CA GLN A 281 1.64 -2.30 6.66
C GLN A 281 2.32 -1.07 6.05
N GLY A 282 2.54 -0.02 6.82
CA GLY A 282 3.27 1.16 6.36
C GLY A 282 4.73 0.86 6.07
N ALA A 283 5.41 0.17 6.98
CA ALA A 283 6.81 -0.19 6.81
C ALA A 283 7.02 -1.22 5.70
N ARG A 284 6.19 -2.27 5.67
CA ARG A 284 6.39 -3.41 4.79
C ARG A 284 5.86 -3.20 3.37
N LEU A 285 4.79 -2.46 3.23
CA LEU A 285 4.06 -2.33 1.98
C LEU A 285 4.11 -0.90 1.45
N THR A 286 3.68 0.11 2.19
CA THR A 286 3.63 1.50 1.70
C THR A 286 5.01 2.05 1.40
N ALA A 287 5.96 1.90 2.32
CA ALA A 287 7.33 2.35 2.07
C ALA A 287 7.97 1.61 0.89
N PHE A 288 7.71 0.30 0.77
CA PHE A 288 8.18 -0.52 -0.34
C PHE A 288 7.61 -0.06 -1.69
N GLU A 289 6.28 0.11 -1.82
CA GLU A 289 5.69 0.48 -3.09
C GLU A 289 6.04 1.91 -3.51
N LEU A 290 6.07 2.86 -2.58
CA LEU A 290 6.48 4.24 -2.88
C LEU A 290 7.96 4.32 -3.30
N GLN A 291 8.85 3.67 -2.55
CA GLN A 291 10.28 3.63 -2.87
C GLN A 291 10.54 2.96 -4.22
N SER A 292 9.89 1.83 -4.51
CA SER A 292 10.06 1.12 -5.78
C SER A 292 9.53 1.91 -6.97
N SER A 293 8.61 2.85 -6.74
CA SER A 293 8.06 3.77 -7.74
C SER A 293 8.87 5.05 -7.91
N GLY A 294 9.98 5.19 -7.18
CA GLY A 294 10.86 6.36 -7.26
C GLY A 294 10.41 7.57 -6.44
N VAL A 295 9.36 7.42 -5.62
CA VAL A 295 8.90 8.47 -4.71
C VAL A 295 9.91 8.67 -3.58
N ASP A 296 10.21 9.92 -3.25
CA ASP A 296 11.02 10.26 -2.07
C ASP A 296 10.22 9.99 -0.80
N VAL A 297 10.52 8.87 -0.13
CA VAL A 297 9.79 8.38 1.04
C VAL A 297 10.69 8.20 2.25
N THR A 298 10.23 8.69 3.39
CA THR A 298 10.85 8.49 4.70
C THR A 298 9.93 7.65 5.58
N LEU A 299 10.42 6.50 6.03
CA LEU A 299 9.73 5.65 7.00
C LEU A 299 9.92 6.22 8.41
N ILE A 300 8.84 6.31 9.18
CA ILE A 300 8.86 6.74 10.58
C ILE A 300 8.06 5.77 11.47
N CYS A 301 8.39 5.72 12.76
CA CYS A 301 7.52 5.06 13.73
C CYS A 301 6.26 5.89 13.95
N ASP A 302 5.13 5.24 14.29
CA ASP A 302 3.82 5.89 14.43
C ASP A 302 3.85 7.07 15.43
N ASN A 303 4.65 6.96 16.49
CA ASN A 303 4.80 7.99 17.51
C ASN A 303 5.69 9.19 17.09
N MET A 304 6.30 9.15 15.91
CA MET A 304 7.16 10.24 15.43
C MET A 304 6.39 11.28 14.59
N SER A 305 5.16 11.01 14.20
CA SER A 305 4.32 11.91 13.40
C SER A 305 4.20 13.30 14.03
N ALA A 306 4.05 13.40 15.36
CA ALA A 306 4.02 14.66 16.09
C ALA A 306 5.30 15.50 15.91
N THR A 307 6.48 14.85 15.92
CA THR A 307 7.77 15.53 15.74
C THR A 307 7.92 16.07 14.33
N VAL A 308 7.53 15.28 13.33
CA VAL A 308 7.59 15.69 11.92
C VAL A 308 6.63 16.85 11.65
N MET A 309 5.40 16.82 12.21
CA MET A 309 4.44 17.93 12.15
C MET A 309 4.98 19.20 12.79
N LYS A 310 5.57 19.07 13.97
CA LYS A 310 6.18 20.21 14.69
C LYS A 310 7.29 20.88 13.87
N ASN A 311 8.04 20.09 13.10
CA ASN A 311 9.10 20.61 12.24
C ASN A 311 8.57 21.25 10.95
N GLY A 312 7.28 21.12 10.64
CA GLY A 312 6.67 21.66 9.43
C GLY A 312 7.12 20.95 8.15
N TRP A 313 7.47 19.65 8.25
CA TRP A 313 8.02 18.91 7.12
C TRP A 313 6.96 18.36 6.17
N PHE A 314 5.68 18.43 6.50
CA PHE A 314 4.60 18.08 5.59
C PHE A 314 3.38 18.99 5.74
N ASN A 315 2.61 19.05 4.65
CA ASN A 315 1.54 20.01 4.43
C ASN A 315 0.16 19.38 4.48
N ALA A 316 0.09 18.05 4.32
CA ALA A 316 -1.16 17.29 4.30
C ALA A 316 -0.95 15.87 4.81
N VAL A 317 -2.03 15.29 5.33
CA VAL A 317 -2.14 13.86 5.65
C VAL A 317 -3.16 13.25 4.69
N PHE A 318 -2.76 12.19 3.94
CA PHE A 318 -3.68 11.37 3.16
C PHE A 318 -3.71 9.96 3.73
N VAL A 319 -4.88 9.49 4.13
CA VAL A 319 -5.11 8.13 4.63
C VAL A 319 -6.29 7.48 3.91
N GLY A 320 -6.26 6.17 3.78
CA GLY A 320 -7.42 5.41 3.32
C GLY A 320 -8.52 5.33 4.37
N CYS A 321 -9.53 4.54 4.10
CA CYS A 321 -10.53 4.20 5.11
C CYS A 321 -11.10 2.79 4.87
N ASP A 322 -11.55 2.17 5.95
CA ASP A 322 -12.30 0.92 5.91
C ASP A 322 -13.82 1.18 5.88
N ARG A 323 -14.27 2.29 6.50
CA ARG A 323 -15.66 2.73 6.48
C ARG A 323 -15.80 4.21 6.84
N VAL A 324 -16.73 4.89 6.18
CA VAL A 324 -17.16 6.25 6.53
C VAL A 324 -18.65 6.22 6.90
N ALA A 325 -19.02 6.82 8.04
CA ALA A 325 -20.39 7.00 8.49
C ALA A 325 -21.05 8.23 7.83
N ALA A 326 -22.38 8.32 7.92
CA ALA A 326 -23.16 9.42 7.31
C ALA A 326 -22.76 10.82 7.79
N ASN A 327 -22.31 10.94 9.06
CA ASN A 327 -21.84 12.21 9.62
C ASN A 327 -20.39 12.56 9.24
N GLY A 328 -19.68 11.67 8.50
CA GLY A 328 -18.30 11.86 8.08
C GLY A 328 -17.24 11.28 9.02
N ASP A 329 -17.62 10.66 10.14
CA ASP A 329 -16.68 9.90 10.97
C ASP A 329 -16.10 8.73 10.15
N ALA A 330 -14.80 8.51 10.27
CA ALA A 330 -14.10 7.54 9.42
C ALA A 330 -13.35 6.50 10.26
N ALA A 331 -13.67 5.22 10.07
CA ALA A 331 -12.90 4.12 10.60
C ALA A 331 -11.76 3.77 9.65
N ASN A 332 -10.55 3.71 10.18
CA ASN A 332 -9.36 3.27 9.46
C ASN A 332 -8.40 2.51 10.39
N LYS A 333 -7.30 2.05 9.87
CA LYS A 333 -6.27 1.34 10.64
C LYS A 333 -5.93 2.08 11.93
N ILE A 334 -5.84 1.28 13.02
CA ILE A 334 -5.47 1.79 14.36
C ILE A 334 -4.28 2.75 14.28
N GLY A 335 -4.38 3.91 14.95
CA GLY A 335 -3.41 5.00 14.91
C GLY A 335 -3.85 6.20 14.05
N THR A 336 -4.81 6.02 13.14
CA THR A 336 -5.30 7.11 12.28
C THR A 336 -5.90 8.25 13.09
N SER A 337 -6.71 7.96 14.12
CA SER A 337 -7.30 8.98 14.99
C SER A 337 -6.25 9.77 15.77
N VAL A 338 -5.16 9.11 16.18
CA VAL A 338 -4.01 9.77 16.84
C VAL A 338 -3.33 10.74 15.88
N VAL A 339 -3.03 10.30 14.66
CA VAL A 339 -2.45 11.17 13.61
C VAL A 339 -3.35 12.37 13.36
N ALA A 340 -4.67 12.16 13.22
CA ALA A 340 -5.63 13.23 12.96
C ALA A 340 -5.71 14.24 14.11
N ALA A 341 -5.72 13.77 15.36
CA ALA A 341 -5.73 14.64 16.53
C ALA A 341 -4.46 15.51 16.62
N VAL A 342 -3.29 14.90 16.35
CA VAL A 342 -2.01 15.62 16.34
C VAL A 342 -1.96 16.59 15.15
N ALA A 343 -2.43 16.19 13.97
CA ALA A 343 -2.51 17.04 12.79
C ALA A 343 -3.38 18.29 13.06
N LYS A 344 -4.54 18.11 13.71
CA LYS A 344 -5.40 19.22 14.14
C LYS A 344 -4.68 20.20 15.05
N TYR A 345 -3.89 19.69 16.01
CA TYR A 345 -3.11 20.54 16.92
C TYR A 345 -2.08 21.39 16.18
N TYR A 346 -1.41 20.84 15.16
CA TYR A 346 -0.41 21.57 14.36
C TYR A 346 -0.99 22.30 13.14
N GLY A 347 -2.31 22.25 12.92
CA GLY A 347 -2.98 22.89 11.78
C GLY A 347 -2.72 22.24 10.43
N VAL A 348 -2.37 20.95 10.42
CA VAL A 348 -2.18 20.16 9.19
C VAL A 348 -3.51 19.51 8.77
N PRO A 349 -3.96 19.71 7.53
CA PRO A 349 -5.21 19.12 7.06
C PRO A 349 -5.09 17.60 6.88
N VAL A 350 -6.13 16.88 7.33
CA VAL A 350 -6.26 15.42 7.17
C VAL A 350 -7.34 15.11 6.13
N TYR A 351 -6.99 14.35 5.13
CA TYR A 351 -7.87 13.91 4.06
C TYR A 351 -8.07 12.40 4.09
N ILE A 352 -9.34 11.98 4.13
CA ILE A 352 -9.74 10.58 4.05
C ILE A 352 -10.00 10.24 2.57
N CYS A 353 -9.21 9.35 1.98
CA CYS A 353 -9.39 8.89 0.61
C CYS A 353 -10.29 7.65 0.58
N ALA A 354 -11.54 7.85 0.25
CA ALA A 354 -12.60 6.88 0.39
C ALA A 354 -13.38 6.67 -0.91
N PRO A 355 -13.29 5.50 -1.55
CA PRO A 355 -14.26 5.12 -2.56
C PRO A 355 -15.69 5.23 -2.02
N THR A 356 -16.65 5.67 -2.84
CA THR A 356 -18.04 5.72 -2.38
C THR A 356 -18.58 4.37 -1.93
N SER A 357 -17.97 3.26 -2.34
CA SER A 357 -18.31 1.91 -1.88
C SER A 357 -17.96 1.64 -0.41
N THR A 358 -17.10 2.46 0.21
CA THR A 358 -16.74 2.37 1.63
C THR A 358 -17.54 3.34 2.51
N ILE A 359 -18.37 4.19 1.91
CA ILE A 359 -19.24 5.14 2.62
C ILE A 359 -20.59 4.49 2.86
N ASP A 360 -21.00 4.41 4.12
CA ASP A 360 -22.28 3.82 4.53
C ASP A 360 -23.19 4.90 5.12
N LEU A 361 -24.09 5.40 4.29
CA LEU A 361 -25.06 6.42 4.69
C LEU A 361 -26.15 5.88 5.66
N ASN A 362 -26.24 4.55 5.87
CA ASN A 362 -27.16 3.95 6.84
C ASN A 362 -26.54 3.83 8.24
N THR A 363 -25.23 4.06 8.38
CA THR A 363 -24.54 4.14 9.66
C THR A 363 -24.48 5.62 10.06
N PRO A 364 -25.28 6.09 11.02
CA PRO A 364 -25.39 7.53 11.33
C PRO A 364 -24.08 8.15 11.80
N THR A 365 -23.37 7.46 12.71
CA THR A 365 -22.11 7.96 13.33
C THR A 365 -21.08 6.86 13.44
N GLY A 366 -19.82 7.26 13.67
CA GLY A 366 -18.72 6.32 13.85
C GLY A 366 -18.85 5.42 15.09
N ALA A 367 -19.65 5.83 16.10
CA ALA A 367 -19.89 5.01 17.28
C ALA A 367 -20.61 3.67 16.98
N GLU A 368 -21.29 3.57 15.85
CA GLU A 368 -22.01 2.37 15.43
C GLU A 368 -21.14 1.42 14.59
N ILE A 369 -19.95 1.85 14.22
CA ILE A 369 -19.00 1.02 13.46
C ILE A 369 -18.41 -0.04 14.39
N LYS A 370 -18.62 -1.32 14.04
CA LYS A 370 -18.04 -2.43 14.81
C LYS A 370 -16.56 -2.56 14.52
N ILE A 371 -15.74 -2.48 15.58
CA ILE A 371 -14.29 -2.60 15.50
C ILE A 371 -13.85 -4.02 15.80
N GLU A 372 -13.15 -4.65 14.85
CA GLU A 372 -12.57 -5.98 14.98
C GLU A 372 -11.46 -5.98 16.04
N GLN A 373 -11.47 -6.98 16.93
CA GLN A 373 -10.38 -7.25 17.86
C GLN A 373 -9.46 -8.31 17.26
N ARG A 374 -8.15 -8.09 17.35
CA ARG A 374 -7.12 -8.93 16.73
C ARG A 374 -6.35 -9.74 17.79
N PRO A 375 -5.70 -10.87 17.40
CA PRO A 375 -4.87 -11.65 18.30
C PRO A 375 -3.78 -10.84 18.99
N ALA A 376 -3.53 -11.16 20.26
CA ALA A 376 -2.51 -10.51 21.09
C ALA A 376 -1.09 -10.69 20.53
N GLU A 377 -0.84 -11.81 19.88
CA GLU A 377 0.44 -12.23 19.30
C GLU A 377 0.91 -11.24 18.22
N GLU A 378 0.01 -10.57 17.53
CA GLU A 378 0.36 -9.51 16.58
C GLU A 378 1.12 -8.36 17.25
N VAL A 379 0.79 -8.07 18.51
CA VAL A 379 1.47 -7.04 19.29
C VAL A 379 2.74 -7.57 19.95
N THR A 380 2.70 -8.80 20.49
CA THR A 380 3.72 -9.28 21.41
C THR A 380 4.82 -10.11 20.77
N GLU A 381 4.60 -10.68 19.58
CA GLU A 381 5.49 -11.69 19.00
C GLU A 381 5.76 -11.51 17.50
N MET A 382 4.77 -11.20 16.70
CA MET A 382 4.76 -11.39 15.23
C MET A 382 6.03 -10.93 14.49
N TRP A 383 6.69 -9.85 14.94
CA TRP A 383 7.86 -9.29 14.25
C TRP A 383 9.16 -9.43 15.02
N TYR A 384 9.15 -10.21 16.08
CA TYR A 384 10.31 -10.38 16.96
C TYR A 384 10.77 -11.84 16.94
N LYS A 385 12.08 -12.05 17.08
CA LYS A 385 12.64 -13.42 17.20
C LYS A 385 12.20 -14.12 18.47
N GLU A 386 11.98 -13.33 19.51
CA GLU A 386 11.53 -13.77 20.83
C GLU A 386 10.37 -12.88 21.25
N ARG A 387 9.51 -13.38 22.09
CA ARG A 387 8.42 -12.59 22.65
C ARG A 387 8.94 -11.33 23.34
N MET A 388 8.44 -10.16 22.91
CA MET A 388 8.92 -8.87 23.43
C MET A 388 8.19 -8.38 24.67
N ALA A 389 7.07 -9.03 25.07
CA ALA A 389 6.25 -8.64 26.22
C ALA A 389 6.17 -9.76 27.25
N PRO A 390 5.96 -9.47 28.55
CA PRO A 390 5.83 -10.47 29.57
C PRO A 390 4.74 -11.51 29.26
N GLU A 391 4.97 -12.76 29.63
CA GLU A 391 3.98 -13.82 29.49
C GLU A 391 2.73 -13.50 30.34
N GLY A 392 1.54 -13.78 29.81
CA GLY A 392 0.27 -13.50 30.50
C GLY A 392 -0.15 -12.04 30.56
N ILE A 393 0.60 -11.09 29.95
CA ILE A 393 0.18 -9.69 29.85
C ILE A 393 -1.14 -9.58 29.08
N LYS A 394 -2.07 -8.74 29.56
CA LYS A 394 -3.29 -8.41 28.82
C LYS A 394 -2.96 -7.47 27.67
N VAL A 395 -3.49 -7.77 26.50
CA VAL A 395 -3.30 -6.97 25.27
C VAL A 395 -4.65 -6.48 24.78
N PHE A 396 -4.71 -5.19 24.44
CA PHE A 396 -5.82 -4.57 23.71
C PHE A 396 -5.32 -4.29 22.28
N ASN A 397 -5.92 -4.97 21.29
CA ASN A 397 -5.47 -4.92 19.90
C ASN A 397 -6.64 -4.74 18.93
N PRO A 398 -7.27 -3.55 18.89
CA PRO A 398 -8.27 -3.24 17.88
C PRO A 398 -7.60 -3.08 16.51
N ALA A 399 -8.25 -3.58 15.45
CA ALA A 399 -7.75 -3.46 14.09
C ALA A 399 -7.81 -2.01 13.57
N PHE A 400 -8.82 -1.27 14.01
CA PHE A 400 -9.17 0.06 13.51
C PHE A 400 -9.46 1.00 14.68
N ASP A 401 -9.37 2.30 14.43
CA ASP A 401 -9.97 3.35 15.26
C ASP A 401 -10.91 4.23 14.42
N VAL A 402 -11.74 4.99 15.09
CA VAL A 402 -12.64 5.95 14.47
C VAL A 402 -12.07 7.34 14.64
N THR A 403 -11.91 8.05 13.55
CA THR A 403 -11.55 9.46 13.51
C THR A 403 -12.82 10.29 13.41
N ASP A 404 -13.03 11.17 14.39
CA ASP A 404 -14.16 12.08 14.41
C ASP A 404 -14.09 13.05 13.22
N HIS A 405 -15.22 13.29 12.60
CA HIS A 405 -15.34 14.15 11.42
C HIS A 405 -14.82 15.58 11.61
N GLU A 406 -14.82 16.09 12.86
CA GLU A 406 -14.26 17.39 13.21
C GLU A 406 -12.74 17.49 13.01
N LEU A 407 -12.05 16.34 12.97
CA LEU A 407 -10.60 16.25 12.72
C LEU A 407 -10.29 16.11 11.21
N ILE A 408 -11.30 15.91 10.38
CA ILE A 408 -11.17 15.62 8.95
C ILE A 408 -11.40 16.92 8.16
N ALA A 409 -10.44 17.28 7.31
CA ALA A 409 -10.52 18.45 6.45
C ALA A 409 -11.28 18.21 5.14
N GLY A 410 -11.40 16.95 4.74
CA GLY A 410 -12.16 16.53 3.56
C GLY A 410 -12.13 15.03 3.35
N ILE A 411 -13.18 14.51 2.70
CA ILE A 411 -13.29 13.12 2.24
C ILE A 411 -13.19 13.13 0.72
N VAL A 412 -12.11 12.54 0.20
CA VAL A 412 -11.80 12.50 -1.22
C VAL A 412 -12.40 11.24 -1.82
N THR A 413 -13.30 11.40 -2.76
CA THR A 413 -13.98 10.31 -3.47
C THR A 413 -13.72 10.38 -4.97
N GLU A 414 -14.14 9.37 -5.71
CA GLU A 414 -14.08 9.35 -7.18
C GLU A 414 -15.03 10.37 -7.85
N TYR A 415 -15.95 10.97 -7.08
CA TYR A 415 -16.89 11.98 -7.58
C TYR A 415 -16.59 13.40 -7.08
N GLY A 416 -15.56 13.59 -6.27
CA GLY A 416 -15.15 14.89 -5.74
C GLY A 416 -14.71 14.83 -4.30
N VAL A 417 -14.53 16.00 -3.68
CA VAL A 417 -14.12 16.18 -2.29
C VAL A 417 -15.29 16.67 -1.47
N ALA A 418 -15.80 15.81 -0.56
CA ALA A 418 -16.77 16.20 0.43
C ALA A 418 -16.08 16.99 1.56
N ARG A 419 -16.73 18.07 2.04
CA ARG A 419 -16.28 18.88 3.15
C ARG A 419 -17.40 19.08 4.16
N ALA A 420 -17.06 19.42 5.39
CA ALA A 420 -18.07 19.70 6.42
C ALA A 420 -19.04 20.83 5.99
N PRO A 421 -20.33 20.70 6.25
CA PRO A 421 -21.00 19.60 6.95
C PRO A 421 -21.11 18.34 6.08
N TYR A 422 -20.63 17.21 6.62
CA TYR A 422 -20.44 15.98 5.80
C TYR A 422 -21.74 15.32 5.41
N THR A 423 -22.77 15.37 6.23
CA THR A 423 -24.08 14.80 5.89
C THR A 423 -24.63 15.34 4.57
N GLU A 424 -24.49 16.63 4.34
CA GLU A 424 -24.96 17.29 3.12
C GLU A 424 -24.01 17.04 1.95
N SER A 425 -22.70 17.19 2.18
CA SER A 425 -21.71 17.02 1.12
C SER A 425 -21.55 15.58 0.64
N LEU A 426 -21.68 14.58 1.53
CA LEU A 426 -21.73 13.17 1.14
C LEU A 426 -23.01 12.86 0.34
N ALA A 427 -24.17 13.37 0.75
CA ALA A 427 -25.39 13.23 -0.03
C ALA A 427 -25.25 13.81 -1.44
N ALA A 428 -24.57 14.95 -1.60
CA ALA A 428 -24.28 15.54 -2.91
C ALA A 428 -23.35 14.65 -3.76
N ILE A 429 -22.33 14.02 -3.16
CA ILE A 429 -21.45 13.04 -3.84
C ILE A 429 -22.29 11.87 -4.40
N PHE A 430 -23.20 11.31 -3.59
CA PHE A 430 -24.05 10.21 -4.05
C PHE A 430 -25.05 10.64 -5.13
N ALA A 431 -25.58 11.85 -5.06
CA ALA A 431 -26.43 12.39 -6.12
C ALA A 431 -25.66 12.54 -7.47
N GLU A 432 -24.40 12.99 -7.42
CA GLU A 432 -23.54 13.04 -8.61
C GLU A 432 -23.23 11.65 -9.17
N LYS A 433 -22.96 10.66 -8.28
CA LYS A 433 -22.80 9.25 -8.65
C LYS A 433 -24.01 8.73 -9.42
N GLU A 434 -25.22 8.94 -8.89
CA GLU A 434 -26.47 8.50 -9.52
C GLU A 434 -26.73 9.20 -10.86
N LYS A 435 -26.43 10.49 -10.94
CA LYS A 435 -26.54 11.28 -12.18
C LYS A 435 -25.65 10.69 -13.28
N ARG A 436 -24.35 10.46 -12.99
CA ARG A 436 -23.40 9.86 -13.97
C ARG A 436 -23.78 8.44 -14.36
N ALA A 437 -24.34 7.67 -13.42
CA ALA A 437 -24.82 6.32 -13.73
C ALA A 437 -26.03 6.33 -14.69
N ARG A 438 -26.90 7.35 -14.62
CA ARG A 438 -28.02 7.54 -15.57
C ARG A 438 -27.50 7.98 -16.94
N GLU A 439 -26.64 8.97 -17.00
CA GLU A 439 -26.03 9.46 -18.25
C GLU A 439 -25.32 8.34 -19.02
N LYS A 440 -24.62 7.43 -18.30
CA LYS A 440 -23.94 6.28 -18.90
C LYS A 440 -24.90 5.22 -19.47
N LYS A 441 -26.14 5.15 -18.98
CA LYS A 441 -27.16 4.22 -19.50
C LYS A 441 -27.90 4.78 -20.71
N GLU A 442 -27.92 6.09 -20.86
CA GLU A 442 -28.59 6.80 -21.95
C GLU A 442 -27.68 7.01 -23.17
N ALA A 443 -26.35 6.88 -22.99
CA ALA A 443 -25.33 6.98 -24.05
C ALA A 443 -25.03 5.62 -24.68
#